data_d569c1b9b2dfddc37a4ab9c242d3368d
#
_entry.id   d569c1b9b2dfddc37a4ab9c242d3368d
#
_cell.length_a   1.000
_cell.length_b   1.000
_cell.length_c   1.000
_cell.angle_alpha   90.00
_cell.angle_beta   90.00
_cell.angle_gamma   90.00
#
_symmetry.space_group_name_H-M   'P 1'
#
loop_
_entity.id
_entity.type
_entity.pdbx_description
1 polymer ?
#
loop_
_entity_poly.entity_id
_entity_poly.type
_entity_poly.pdbx_seq_one_letter_code
_entity_poly.pdbx_strand_id
1 'polypeptide(L)'
;MKPISRRDFGKRAAMATGVLAASSGLDAAQSADLKIGLYSITYLGAWYRGGALSLEEVVDRAKQFGYAGVEIDGKRPHGDPLDMPAKRCKDLRKYAQDRGIEIYAVAANNDFSSPLPEAREAQVLYMRELIRMTADLGAKHLRVFLAWPGITVAPDGVARYEIAKGIWEASHRDFKDEQTWAWCRAGMQESAKYAREAGIVLALQNHPPVIKSYHDVLRMVKEVDSPNLKVCFDARIEHGSTAETIIAATREIGPLQVLSHYGSEYDEVNGRPVVKHDEFAEAQARSLIDIGYRGYLGFEFCHPVPMVNGQPAGIEYIDKNARLAAQFMKQTIADASRRT
;
A
#
# COMPACT_ATOMS: atom_id res chain seq x y z
N MET A 1 4.21 -44.98 51.10
CA MET A 1 4.35 -44.67 49.70
C MET A 1 4.70 -45.96 48.96
N LYS A 2 3.76 -46.52 48.22
CA LYS A 2 3.98 -47.75 47.40
C LYS A 2 3.70 -47.36 45.94
N PRO A 3 4.51 -47.84 44.99
CA PRO A 3 4.34 -47.50 43.55
C PRO A 3 3.26 -48.37 42.93
N ILE A 4 2.44 -47.77 42.05
CA ILE A 4 1.37 -48.44 41.30
C ILE A 4 1.99 -49.09 40.07
N SER A 5 1.67 -50.39 39.93
CA SER A 5 2.17 -51.33 38.93
C SER A 5 1.54 -51.12 37.56
N ARG A 6 2.38 -51.33 36.56
CA ARG A 6 2.01 -51.48 35.14
C ARG A 6 1.29 -52.83 34.89
N ARG A 7 -0.05 -52.87 35.04
CA ARG A 7 -0.87 -53.98 34.50
C ARG A 7 -2.33 -53.61 34.67
N ASP A 8 -2.91 -53.02 33.61
CA ASP A 8 -4.32 -53.16 33.27
C ASP A 8 -4.60 -52.44 31.95
N PHE A 9 -3.86 -52.90 30.91
CA PHE A 9 -4.18 -52.58 29.53
C PHE A 9 -4.60 -53.93 28.88
N GLY A 10 -5.87 -54.22 28.89
CA GLY A 10 -6.35 -55.40 28.22
C GLY A 10 -7.87 -55.55 28.29
N LYS A 11 -8.46 -55.51 27.13
CA LYS A 11 -9.79 -56.01 26.76
C LYS A 11 -10.97 -55.07 26.94
N ARG A 12 -11.30 -54.38 25.82
CA ARG A 12 -12.64 -54.48 25.21
C ARG A 12 -12.57 -54.02 23.76
N ALA A 13 -12.33 -54.93 22.82
CA ALA A 13 -12.73 -54.82 21.45
C ALA A 13 -14.23 -55.03 21.39
N ALA A 14 -14.97 -54.07 20.91
CA ALA A 14 -16.37 -54.25 20.47
C ALA A 14 -16.44 -53.66 19.06
N MET A 15 -16.69 -54.54 18.09
CA MET A 15 -17.02 -54.18 16.72
C MET A 15 -18.27 -53.30 16.70
N ALA A 16 -18.16 -52.18 16.01
CA ALA A 16 -19.28 -51.47 15.44
C ALA A 16 -18.94 -51.12 14.01
N THR A 17 -19.44 -51.90 13.09
CA THR A 17 -19.56 -51.58 11.66
C THR A 17 -20.48 -50.36 11.53
N GLY A 18 -19.88 -49.22 11.28
CA GLY A 18 -20.59 -47.95 11.01
C GLY A 18 -20.23 -47.47 9.61
N VAL A 19 -21.24 -47.35 8.82
CA VAL A 19 -21.34 -46.88 7.45
C VAL A 19 -20.44 -45.65 7.22
N LEU A 20 -19.53 -45.74 6.26
CA LEU A 20 -18.84 -44.60 5.66
C LEU A 20 -19.89 -43.73 4.93
N ALA A 21 -20.43 -42.75 5.62
CA ALA A 21 -21.04 -41.59 4.97
C ALA A 21 -19.89 -40.73 4.44
N ALA A 22 -19.65 -40.78 3.14
CA ALA A 22 -18.85 -39.81 2.45
C ALA A 22 -19.55 -38.45 2.60
N SER A 23 -19.16 -37.69 3.63
CA SER A 23 -19.42 -36.27 3.66
C SER A 23 -18.55 -35.66 2.58
N SER A 24 -19.12 -35.45 1.39
CA SER A 24 -18.65 -34.47 0.44
C SER A 24 -18.67 -33.12 1.15
N GLY A 25 -17.57 -32.80 1.85
CA GLY A 25 -17.27 -31.45 2.23
C GLY A 25 -17.10 -30.65 0.93
N LEU A 26 -18.14 -29.95 0.56
CA LEU A 26 -17.98 -28.76 -0.28
C LEU A 26 -17.00 -27.89 0.49
N ASP A 27 -15.73 -27.86 0.03
CA ASP A 27 -14.80 -26.82 0.37
C ASP A 27 -15.51 -25.51 0.02
N ALA A 28 -16.01 -24.82 1.04
CA ALA A 28 -16.42 -23.45 0.92
C ALA A 28 -15.16 -22.72 0.39
N ALA A 29 -15.21 -22.29 -0.85
CA ALA A 29 -14.16 -21.50 -1.45
C ALA A 29 -13.77 -20.43 -0.44
N GLN A 30 -12.54 -20.49 0.09
CA GLN A 30 -12.02 -19.49 0.99
C GLN A 30 -12.12 -18.16 0.23
N SER A 31 -13.06 -17.31 0.62
CA SER A 31 -13.17 -15.99 0.06
C SER A 31 -11.82 -15.31 0.28
N ALA A 32 -11.21 -14.85 -0.79
CA ALA A 32 -9.93 -14.17 -0.70
C ALA A 32 -10.06 -13.00 0.28
N ASP A 33 -9.25 -12.99 1.33
CA ASP A 33 -9.19 -11.92 2.33
C ASP A 33 -8.52 -10.65 1.79
N LEU A 34 -8.49 -10.50 0.45
CA LEU A 34 -7.96 -9.32 -0.23
C LEU A 34 -8.96 -8.17 -0.07
N LYS A 35 -8.53 -7.15 0.64
CA LYS A 35 -9.34 -5.97 0.95
C LYS A 35 -8.99 -4.82 0.00
N ILE A 36 -9.94 -3.93 -0.23
CA ILE A 36 -9.65 -2.66 -0.91
C ILE A 36 -9.52 -1.52 0.08
N GLY A 37 -8.53 -0.67 -0.14
CA GLY A 37 -8.24 0.53 0.66
C GLY A 37 -8.32 1.80 -0.18
N LEU A 38 -8.46 2.94 0.50
CA LEU A 38 -8.41 4.27 -0.10
C LEU A 38 -7.17 5.00 0.41
N TYR A 39 -6.28 5.43 -0.49
CA TYR A 39 -5.14 6.24 -0.13
C TYR A 39 -5.52 7.72 -0.11
N SER A 40 -5.23 8.40 1.00
CA SER A 40 -5.68 9.77 1.26
C SER A 40 -5.12 10.80 0.27
N ILE A 41 -4.01 10.49 -0.45
CA ILE A 41 -3.48 11.33 -1.52
C ILE A 41 -4.53 11.70 -2.57
N THR A 42 -5.51 10.82 -2.77
CA THR A 42 -6.66 11.03 -3.66
C THR A 42 -7.38 12.33 -3.37
N TYR A 43 -7.38 12.76 -2.09
CA TYR A 43 -8.07 13.94 -1.60
C TYR A 43 -7.14 15.03 -1.05
N LEU A 44 -5.90 15.07 -1.54
CA LEU A 44 -4.88 16.01 -1.07
C LEU A 44 -5.12 17.46 -1.53
N GLY A 45 -6.04 17.70 -2.48
CA GLY A 45 -6.26 19.03 -3.05
C GLY A 45 -5.21 19.46 -4.08
N ALA A 46 -4.30 18.57 -4.46
CA ALA A 46 -3.18 18.89 -5.36
C ALA A 46 -3.52 18.66 -6.84
N TRP A 47 -4.49 17.80 -7.14
CA TRP A 47 -4.77 17.29 -8.49
C TRP A 47 -6.07 17.83 -9.09
N TYR A 48 -6.95 18.39 -8.28
CA TYR A 48 -8.28 18.84 -8.65
C TYR A 48 -8.53 20.25 -8.10
N ARG A 49 -9.53 20.92 -8.65
CA ARG A 49 -9.95 22.23 -8.17
C ARG A 49 -10.74 22.09 -6.86
N GLY A 50 -10.18 22.63 -5.80
CA GLY A 50 -10.74 22.59 -4.45
C GLY A 50 -9.65 22.40 -3.39
N GLY A 51 -10.04 22.47 -2.12
CA GLY A 51 -9.15 22.20 -0.99
C GLY A 51 -8.99 20.71 -0.74
N ALA A 52 -7.99 20.35 0.07
CA ALA A 52 -7.88 19.01 0.62
C ALA A 52 -9.07 18.70 1.54
N LEU A 53 -9.50 17.45 1.57
CA LEU A 53 -10.38 16.95 2.63
C LEU A 53 -9.58 16.76 3.92
N SER A 54 -10.23 16.91 5.07
CA SER A 54 -9.69 16.43 6.34
C SER A 54 -9.58 14.90 6.33
N LEU A 55 -8.74 14.34 7.19
CA LEU A 55 -8.61 12.88 7.31
C LEU A 55 -9.92 12.21 7.75
N GLU A 56 -10.74 12.89 8.55
CA GLU A 56 -12.08 12.43 8.92
C GLU A 56 -13.00 12.34 7.70
N GLU A 57 -13.00 13.35 6.83
CA GLU A 57 -13.78 13.33 5.60
C GLU A 57 -13.28 12.24 4.63
N VAL A 58 -11.99 11.97 4.57
CA VAL A 58 -11.43 10.84 3.79
C VAL A 58 -11.94 9.50 4.34
N VAL A 59 -11.97 9.33 5.67
CA VAL A 59 -12.53 8.12 6.31
C VAL A 59 -14.03 8.00 5.99
N ASP A 60 -14.78 9.10 6.02
CA ASP A 60 -16.20 9.09 5.65
C ASP A 60 -16.41 8.71 4.18
N ARG A 61 -15.57 9.20 3.26
CA ARG A 61 -15.60 8.79 1.84
C ARG A 61 -15.26 7.30 1.68
N ALA A 62 -14.24 6.81 2.41
CA ALA A 62 -13.89 5.39 2.40
C ALA A 62 -15.09 4.52 2.79
N LYS A 63 -15.78 4.87 3.88
CA LYS A 63 -17.00 4.19 4.31
C LYS A 63 -18.12 4.28 3.27
N GLN A 64 -18.38 5.48 2.77
CA GLN A 64 -19.46 5.75 1.80
C GLN A 64 -19.30 4.92 0.52
N PHE A 65 -18.06 4.79 0.02
CA PHE A 65 -17.77 4.05 -1.22
C PHE A 65 -17.48 2.57 -0.97
N GLY A 66 -17.45 2.17 0.30
CA GLY A 66 -17.31 0.76 0.70
C GLY A 66 -15.88 0.24 0.65
N TYR A 67 -14.89 1.07 0.84
CA TYR A 67 -13.54 0.65 1.17
C TYR A 67 -13.49 0.04 2.59
N ALA A 68 -12.55 -0.87 2.81
CA ALA A 68 -12.37 -1.50 4.12
C ALA A 68 -11.36 -0.75 5.01
N GLY A 69 -10.56 0.12 4.42
CA GLY A 69 -9.55 0.87 5.17
C GLY A 69 -9.02 2.08 4.41
N VAL A 70 -8.17 2.85 5.10
CA VAL A 70 -7.48 4.02 4.56
C VAL A 70 -5.98 3.90 4.76
N GLU A 71 -5.22 4.38 3.78
CA GLU A 71 -3.80 4.70 3.89
C GLU A 71 -3.66 6.20 4.06
N ILE A 72 -2.85 6.63 5.03
CA ILE A 72 -2.65 8.05 5.33
C ILE A 72 -1.38 8.55 4.61
N ASP A 73 -1.50 9.61 3.82
CA ASP A 73 -0.33 10.29 3.26
C ASP A 73 0.42 11.04 4.36
N GLY A 74 1.70 10.73 4.55
CA GLY A 74 2.56 11.20 5.63
C GLY A 74 3.06 12.64 5.47
N LYS A 75 2.32 13.49 4.78
CA LYS A 75 2.64 14.91 4.59
C LYS A 75 1.41 15.80 4.76
N ARG A 76 1.64 17.11 4.90
CA ARG A 76 0.58 18.13 4.92
C ARG A 76 -0.22 18.13 3.62
N PRO A 77 -1.52 18.34 3.72
CA PRO A 77 -2.31 18.65 4.92
C PRO A 77 -2.85 17.43 5.67
N HIS A 78 -2.38 16.21 5.38
CA HIS A 78 -2.87 14.98 5.99
C HIS A 78 -2.03 14.54 7.20
N GLY A 79 -1.12 13.57 7.02
CA GLY A 79 -0.45 12.84 8.10
C GLY A 79 0.97 13.31 8.43
N ASP A 80 1.26 14.60 8.39
CA ASP A 80 2.58 15.12 8.74
C ASP A 80 2.84 14.96 10.26
N PRO A 81 3.99 14.39 10.68
CA PRO A 81 4.32 14.23 12.10
C PRO A 81 4.29 15.53 12.91
N LEU A 82 4.54 16.69 12.28
CA LEU A 82 4.46 18.00 12.94
C LEU A 82 3.03 18.34 13.39
N ASP A 83 2.02 17.83 12.70
CA ASP A 83 0.60 18.13 12.94
C ASP A 83 -0.14 16.96 13.59
N MET A 84 0.53 15.81 13.76
CA MET A 84 -0.05 14.55 14.23
C MET A 84 0.57 14.07 15.55
N PRO A 85 0.37 14.81 16.66
CA PRO A 85 0.78 14.31 17.98
C PRO A 85 0.00 13.04 18.36
N ALA A 86 0.52 12.25 19.30
CA ALA A 86 -0.04 10.97 19.70
C ALA A 86 -1.54 11.02 20.04
N LYS A 87 -2.01 12.13 20.67
CA LYS A 87 -3.44 12.32 20.94
C LYS A 87 -4.26 12.38 19.65
N ARG A 88 -3.81 13.18 18.66
CA ARG A 88 -4.49 13.33 17.37
C ARG A 88 -4.55 12.00 16.62
N CYS A 89 -3.46 11.24 16.66
CA CYS A 89 -3.42 9.90 16.05
C CYS A 89 -4.45 8.96 16.70
N LYS A 90 -4.54 8.96 18.02
CA LYS A 90 -5.52 8.14 18.77
C LYS A 90 -6.97 8.55 18.47
N ASP A 91 -7.23 9.85 18.41
CA ASP A 91 -8.57 10.38 18.09
C ASP A 91 -8.99 9.97 16.67
N LEU A 92 -8.12 10.13 15.68
CA LEU A 92 -8.37 9.71 14.31
C LEU A 92 -8.56 8.19 14.19
N ARG A 93 -7.70 7.42 14.86
CA ARG A 93 -7.85 5.95 14.92
C ARG A 93 -9.21 5.56 15.47
N LYS A 94 -9.63 6.17 16.58
CA LYS A 94 -10.96 5.90 17.14
C LYS A 94 -12.07 6.30 16.16
N TYR A 95 -11.96 7.47 15.52
CA TYR A 95 -12.93 7.94 14.53
C TYR A 95 -13.13 6.94 13.38
N ALA A 96 -12.02 6.39 12.87
CA ALA A 96 -12.04 5.39 11.81
C ALA A 96 -12.66 4.06 12.31
N GLN A 97 -12.25 3.59 13.50
CA GLN A 97 -12.76 2.35 14.10
C GLN A 97 -14.28 2.42 14.35
N ASP A 98 -14.80 3.55 14.85
CA ASP A 98 -16.25 3.75 15.07
C ASP A 98 -17.04 3.66 13.75
N ARG A 99 -16.38 3.79 12.61
CA ARG A 99 -16.96 3.67 11.25
C ARG A 99 -16.70 2.32 10.59
N GLY A 100 -15.97 1.42 11.24
CA GLY A 100 -15.57 0.15 10.68
C GLY A 100 -14.49 0.27 9.61
N ILE A 101 -13.70 1.36 9.63
CA ILE A 101 -12.59 1.61 8.70
C ILE A 101 -11.27 1.37 9.43
N GLU A 102 -10.38 0.55 8.85
CA GLU A 102 -9.04 0.31 9.35
C GLU A 102 -8.07 1.36 8.78
N ILE A 103 -7.23 1.97 9.62
CA ILE A 103 -6.04 2.67 9.14
C ILE A 103 -4.96 1.59 8.95
N TYR A 104 -4.76 1.14 7.70
CA TYR A 104 -3.91 -0.03 7.44
C TYR A 104 -2.44 0.32 7.16
N ALA A 105 -2.19 1.53 6.68
CA ALA A 105 -0.85 2.00 6.36
C ALA A 105 -0.73 3.52 6.47
N VAL A 106 0.51 3.98 6.57
CA VAL A 106 0.94 5.35 6.32
C VAL A 106 1.91 5.32 5.13
N ALA A 107 1.91 6.36 4.29
CA ALA A 107 2.87 6.52 3.20
C ALA A 107 3.88 7.60 3.56
N ALA A 108 5.15 7.25 3.57
CA ALA A 108 6.24 8.22 3.66
C ALA A 108 6.37 9.01 2.35
N ASN A 109 7.03 10.15 2.44
CA ASN A 109 7.47 10.93 1.27
C ASN A 109 8.98 11.16 1.41
N ASN A 110 9.71 10.08 1.71
CA ASN A 110 11.13 10.12 2.03
C ASN A 110 12.03 10.07 0.80
N ASP A 111 13.18 10.74 0.90
CA ASP A 111 14.26 10.71 -0.08
C ASP A 111 15.60 10.51 0.62
N PHE A 112 16.18 9.32 0.51
CA PHE A 112 17.52 9.01 1.02
C PHE A 112 18.62 9.22 -0.03
N SER A 113 18.27 9.62 -1.24
CA SER A 113 19.18 9.69 -2.37
C SER A 113 20.04 10.94 -2.40
N SER A 114 19.67 11.98 -1.64
CA SER A 114 20.33 13.30 -1.70
C SER A 114 21.86 13.19 -1.59
N PRO A 115 22.61 13.88 -2.46
CA PRO A 115 24.08 13.97 -2.33
C PRO A 115 24.53 14.72 -1.06
N LEU A 116 23.64 15.52 -0.43
CA LEU A 116 23.93 16.27 0.79
C LEU A 116 23.72 15.37 2.03
N PRO A 117 24.77 15.13 2.85
CA PRO A 117 24.66 14.29 4.07
C PRO A 117 23.57 14.80 5.02
N GLU A 118 23.52 16.09 5.28
CA GLU A 118 22.56 16.71 6.21
C GLU A 118 21.11 16.51 5.75
N ALA A 119 20.88 16.51 4.45
CA ALA A 119 19.55 16.21 3.91
C ALA A 119 19.15 14.75 4.18
N ARG A 120 20.09 13.80 4.02
CA ARG A 120 19.82 12.37 4.34
C ARG A 120 19.57 12.16 5.82
N GLU A 121 20.33 12.82 6.70
CA GLU A 121 20.13 12.77 8.15
C GLU A 121 18.75 13.32 8.54
N ALA A 122 18.32 14.43 7.94
CA ALA A 122 16.98 14.98 8.13
C ALA A 122 15.89 13.98 7.68
N GLN A 123 16.12 13.22 6.59
CA GLN A 123 15.19 12.18 6.15
C GLN A 123 15.12 11.01 7.11
N VAL A 124 16.21 10.60 7.72
CA VAL A 124 16.21 9.55 8.77
C VAL A 124 15.40 10.03 10.00
N LEU A 125 15.59 11.29 10.41
CA LEU A 125 14.79 11.87 11.48
C LEU A 125 13.29 11.89 11.14
N TYR A 126 12.93 12.33 9.93
CA TYR A 126 11.55 12.31 9.44
C TYR A 126 10.97 10.90 9.46
N MET A 127 11.72 9.91 8.98
CA MET A 127 11.29 8.52 9.00
C MET A 127 11.04 8.00 10.41
N ARG A 128 11.90 8.34 11.38
CA ARG A 128 11.69 7.96 12.78
C ARG A 128 10.37 8.51 13.33
N GLU A 129 10.05 9.76 13.04
CA GLU A 129 8.80 10.37 13.47
C GLU A 129 7.57 9.78 12.75
N LEU A 130 7.69 9.46 11.45
CA LEU A 130 6.63 8.75 10.71
C LEU A 130 6.39 7.33 11.26
N ILE A 131 7.44 6.60 11.60
CA ILE A 131 7.33 5.27 12.21
C ILE A 131 6.56 5.36 13.53
N ARG A 132 6.90 6.34 14.39
CA ARG A 132 6.18 6.59 15.63
C ARG A 132 4.70 6.93 15.37
N MET A 133 4.43 7.84 14.45
CA MET A 133 3.08 8.22 14.05
C MET A 133 2.27 7.03 13.53
N THR A 134 2.90 6.18 12.71
CA THR A 134 2.28 4.95 12.18
C THR A 134 1.83 4.02 13.31
N ALA A 135 2.67 3.83 14.33
CA ALA A 135 2.33 3.05 15.52
C ALA A 135 1.19 3.70 16.34
N ASP A 136 1.22 5.01 16.54
CA ASP A 136 0.17 5.76 17.25
C ASP A 136 -1.18 5.70 16.54
N LEU A 137 -1.20 5.71 15.21
CA LEU A 137 -2.38 5.50 14.37
C LEU A 137 -2.89 4.05 14.42
N GLY A 138 -2.08 3.12 14.93
CA GLY A 138 -2.40 1.69 14.99
C GLY A 138 -2.26 0.98 13.66
N ALA A 139 -1.65 1.60 12.66
CA ALA A 139 -1.28 0.96 11.41
C ALA A 139 -0.07 0.04 11.61
N LYS A 140 0.04 -0.97 10.74
CA LYS A 140 1.15 -1.93 10.79
C LYS A 140 2.23 -1.67 9.76
N HIS A 141 1.90 -0.95 8.70
CA HIS A 141 2.77 -0.74 7.55
C HIS A 141 3.06 0.75 7.35
N LEU A 142 4.32 1.03 7.07
CA LEU A 142 4.76 2.32 6.57
C LEU A 142 5.31 2.10 5.15
N ARG A 143 4.59 2.60 4.12
CA ARG A 143 5.08 2.57 2.75
C ARG A 143 6.23 3.56 2.59
N VAL A 144 7.31 3.12 1.96
CA VAL A 144 8.55 3.88 1.87
C VAL A 144 9.12 3.86 0.46
N PHE A 145 9.96 4.85 0.17
CA PHE A 145 10.70 5.00 -1.08
C PHE A 145 12.21 4.95 -0.84
N LEU A 146 13.00 4.76 -1.89
CA LEU A 146 14.43 5.07 -1.85
C LEU A 146 14.65 6.55 -2.11
N ALA A 147 13.95 7.09 -3.11
CA ALA A 147 13.96 8.49 -3.48
C ALA A 147 12.54 8.91 -3.88
N TRP A 148 12.02 9.92 -3.24
CA TRP A 148 10.80 10.58 -3.64
C TRP A 148 11.11 12.04 -4.01
N PRO A 149 11.22 12.37 -5.29
CA PRO A 149 11.51 13.74 -5.71
C PRO A 149 10.45 14.75 -5.25
N GLY A 150 9.24 14.27 -5.00
CA GLY A 150 8.12 15.10 -4.60
C GLY A 150 7.27 15.58 -5.77
N ILE A 151 6.31 16.43 -5.44
CA ILE A 151 5.50 17.18 -6.39
C ILE A 151 5.66 18.68 -6.12
N THR A 152 5.56 19.47 -7.17
CA THR A 152 5.61 20.93 -7.07
C THR A 152 4.30 21.50 -7.59
N VAL A 153 3.64 22.34 -6.79
CA VAL A 153 2.49 23.11 -7.27
C VAL A 153 3.02 24.26 -8.12
N ALA A 154 2.68 24.24 -9.40
CA ALA A 154 3.07 25.29 -10.34
C ALA A 154 2.26 26.58 -10.13
N PRO A 155 2.66 27.72 -10.74
CA PRO A 155 1.94 29.00 -10.58
C PRO A 155 0.46 28.98 -11.01
N ASP A 156 0.07 28.01 -11.84
CA ASP A 156 -1.32 27.78 -12.25
C ASP A 156 -2.13 26.97 -11.21
N GLY A 157 -1.54 26.65 -10.07
CA GLY A 157 -2.18 25.89 -8.98
C GLY A 157 -2.27 24.37 -9.18
N VAL A 158 -1.69 23.83 -10.26
CA VAL A 158 -1.70 22.39 -10.56
C VAL A 158 -0.39 21.75 -10.11
N ALA A 159 -0.48 20.63 -9.44
CA ALA A 159 0.71 19.85 -9.05
C ALA A 159 1.35 19.18 -10.28
N ARG A 160 2.69 19.14 -10.27
CA ARG A 160 3.51 18.54 -11.34
C ARG A 160 4.67 17.75 -10.78
N TYR A 161 4.87 16.56 -11.32
CA TYR A 161 6.01 15.71 -11.01
C TYR A 161 7.29 16.16 -11.72
N GLU A 162 7.16 16.69 -12.95
CA GLU A 162 8.27 16.97 -13.85
C GLU A 162 9.24 18.02 -13.26
N ILE A 163 8.71 19.01 -12.52
CA ILE A 163 9.53 20.05 -11.88
C ILE A 163 10.42 19.43 -10.80
N ALA A 164 9.83 18.68 -9.88
CA ALA A 164 10.58 18.03 -8.80
C ALA A 164 11.56 16.99 -9.34
N LYS A 165 11.15 16.20 -10.34
CA LYS A 165 12.02 15.26 -11.06
C LYS A 165 13.22 15.95 -11.69
N GLY A 166 13.01 17.09 -12.39
CA GLY A 166 14.10 17.86 -12.99
C GLY A 166 15.10 18.42 -11.96
N ILE A 167 14.62 18.82 -10.78
CA ILE A 167 15.48 19.23 -9.66
C ILE A 167 16.32 18.04 -9.17
N TRP A 168 15.69 16.89 -8.99
CA TRP A 168 16.35 15.66 -8.57
C TRP A 168 17.42 15.24 -9.59
N GLU A 169 17.11 15.18 -10.87
CA GLU A 169 18.05 14.86 -11.95
C GLU A 169 19.23 15.83 -12.00
N ALA A 170 18.98 17.12 -11.83
CA ALA A 170 20.03 18.14 -11.81
C ALA A 170 21.01 17.95 -10.63
N SER A 171 20.48 17.61 -9.44
CA SER A 171 21.31 17.40 -8.24
C SER A 171 22.09 16.10 -8.24
N HIS A 172 21.68 15.11 -9.05
CA HIS A 172 22.29 13.78 -9.09
C HIS A 172 23.18 13.53 -10.31
N ARG A 173 23.23 14.45 -11.29
CA ARG A 173 23.92 14.24 -12.57
C ARG A 173 25.40 13.86 -12.47
N ASP A 174 26.08 14.33 -11.42
CA ASP A 174 27.52 14.13 -11.23
C ASP A 174 27.84 12.91 -10.35
N PHE A 175 26.81 12.18 -9.91
CA PHE A 175 26.95 11.01 -9.04
C PHE A 175 26.59 9.73 -9.77
N LYS A 176 27.31 8.65 -9.43
CA LYS A 176 27.04 7.33 -9.99
C LYS A 176 25.83 6.68 -9.30
N ASP A 177 25.06 5.89 -10.04
CA ASP A 177 23.91 5.13 -9.51
C ASP A 177 24.26 4.33 -8.24
N GLU A 178 25.43 3.69 -8.20
CA GLU A 178 25.87 2.91 -7.03
C GLU A 178 26.18 3.75 -5.79
N GLN A 179 26.57 5.02 -5.95
CA GLN A 179 26.73 5.92 -4.81
C GLN A 179 25.36 6.30 -4.23
N THR A 180 24.43 6.68 -5.10
CA THR A 180 23.04 6.98 -4.73
C THR A 180 22.38 5.77 -4.07
N TRP A 181 22.61 4.56 -4.63
CA TRP A 181 22.12 3.32 -4.05
C TRP A 181 22.68 3.06 -2.64
N ALA A 182 23.98 3.28 -2.44
CA ALA A 182 24.60 3.11 -1.12
C ALA A 182 24.04 4.07 -0.07
N TRP A 183 23.74 5.32 -0.43
CA TRP A 183 23.09 6.28 0.46
C TRP A 183 21.68 5.83 0.83
N CYS A 184 20.87 5.43 -0.15
CA CYS A 184 19.52 4.91 0.07
C CYS A 184 19.55 3.68 0.99
N ARG A 185 20.47 2.75 0.77
CA ARG A 185 20.64 1.56 1.61
C ARG A 185 20.97 1.91 3.06
N ALA A 186 21.87 2.85 3.30
CA ALA A 186 22.23 3.29 4.65
C ALA A 186 21.03 3.89 5.39
N GLY A 187 20.27 4.80 4.74
CA GLY A 187 19.05 5.38 5.31
C GLY A 187 17.97 4.34 5.59
N MET A 188 17.81 3.37 4.69
CA MET A 188 16.85 2.28 4.87
C MET A 188 17.25 1.34 6.00
N GLN A 189 18.54 0.99 6.13
CA GLN A 189 19.07 0.17 7.24
C GLN A 189 18.84 0.83 8.59
N GLU A 190 19.05 2.14 8.69
CA GLU A 190 18.81 2.88 9.92
C GLU A 190 17.30 2.97 10.24
N SER A 191 16.47 3.29 9.26
CA SER A 191 15.00 3.32 9.41
C SER A 191 14.43 1.96 9.82
N ALA A 192 14.99 0.86 9.31
CA ALA A 192 14.55 -0.50 9.65
C ALA A 192 14.82 -0.85 11.14
N LYS A 193 15.83 -0.24 11.78
CA LYS A 193 16.05 -0.39 13.22
C LYS A 193 14.93 0.24 14.03
N TYR A 194 14.56 1.49 13.69
CA TYR A 194 13.44 2.19 14.36
C TYR A 194 12.11 1.47 14.11
N ALA A 195 11.90 0.96 12.90
CA ALA A 195 10.69 0.21 12.56
C ALA A 195 10.57 -1.07 13.41
N ARG A 196 11.68 -1.81 13.60
CA ARG A 196 11.71 -3.00 14.46
C ARG A 196 11.37 -2.65 15.91
N GLU A 197 11.93 -1.57 16.45
CA GLU A 197 11.66 -1.13 17.83
C GLU A 197 10.20 -0.75 18.04
N ALA A 198 9.56 -0.17 17.01
CA ALA A 198 8.15 0.23 17.04
C ALA A 198 7.17 -0.89 16.63
N GLY A 199 7.66 -2.06 16.18
CA GLY A 199 6.82 -3.14 15.65
C GLY A 199 6.15 -2.82 14.30
N ILE A 200 6.75 -1.90 13.53
CA ILE A 200 6.27 -1.47 12.21
C ILE A 200 7.02 -2.21 11.10
N VAL A 201 6.32 -2.51 10.02
CA VAL A 201 6.91 -3.05 8.78
C VAL A 201 7.02 -1.93 7.75
N LEU A 202 8.23 -1.70 7.24
CA LEU A 202 8.48 -0.82 6.10
C LEU A 202 8.13 -1.58 4.81
N ALA A 203 7.31 -1.01 3.97
CA ALA A 203 6.89 -1.58 2.69
C ALA A 203 7.50 -0.76 1.54
N LEU A 204 8.62 -1.22 0.98
CA LEU A 204 9.34 -0.53 -0.08
C LEU A 204 8.59 -0.66 -1.40
N GLN A 205 8.21 0.49 -1.97
CA GLN A 205 7.54 0.55 -3.27
C GLN A 205 8.55 0.57 -4.43
N ASN A 206 8.20 -0.04 -5.56
CA ASN A 206 8.98 -0.02 -6.81
C ASN A 206 8.90 1.33 -7.54
N HIS A 207 9.07 2.43 -6.81
CA HIS A 207 8.92 3.79 -7.32
C HIS A 207 10.24 4.38 -7.84
N PRO A 208 10.28 4.93 -9.08
CA PRO A 208 11.44 5.64 -9.60
C PRO A 208 11.75 6.90 -8.76
N PRO A 209 12.95 7.53 -8.89
CA PRO A 209 13.93 7.32 -9.96
C PRO A 209 15.03 6.28 -9.65
N VAL A 210 15.30 5.95 -8.38
CA VAL A 210 16.39 5.03 -8.01
C VAL A 210 16.02 3.58 -8.33
N ILE A 211 14.79 3.19 -8.05
CA ILE A 211 14.25 1.88 -8.41
C ILE A 211 13.81 1.89 -9.87
N LYS A 212 14.28 0.94 -10.66
CA LYS A 212 13.97 0.77 -12.07
C LYS A 212 13.04 -0.42 -12.34
N SER A 213 13.01 -1.38 -11.41
CA SER A 213 12.14 -2.55 -11.48
C SER A 213 11.94 -3.19 -10.10
N TYR A 214 11.02 -4.15 -10.00
CA TYR A 214 10.82 -4.92 -8.77
C TYR A 214 12.08 -5.70 -8.34
N HIS A 215 12.98 -6.04 -9.25
CA HIS A 215 14.27 -6.68 -8.91
C HIS A 215 15.16 -5.76 -8.04
N ASP A 216 15.11 -4.44 -8.28
CA ASP A 216 15.81 -3.48 -7.42
C ASP A 216 15.20 -3.45 -6.02
N VAL A 217 13.88 -3.58 -5.90
CA VAL A 217 13.21 -3.72 -4.60
C VAL A 217 13.71 -4.95 -3.87
N LEU A 218 13.73 -6.12 -4.54
CA LEU A 218 14.22 -7.37 -3.96
C LEU A 218 15.71 -7.27 -3.60
N ARG A 219 16.54 -6.63 -4.44
CA ARG A 219 17.94 -6.33 -4.15
C ARG A 219 18.07 -5.51 -2.86
N MET A 220 17.30 -4.43 -2.73
CA MET A 220 17.35 -3.57 -1.53
C MET A 220 16.90 -4.33 -0.27
N VAL A 221 15.81 -5.09 -0.35
CA VAL A 221 15.33 -5.92 0.78
C VAL A 221 16.41 -6.89 1.23
N LYS A 222 17.11 -7.55 0.28
CA LYS A 222 18.22 -8.46 0.57
C LYS A 222 19.43 -7.75 1.18
N GLU A 223 19.82 -6.59 0.65
CA GLU A 223 21.00 -5.85 1.13
C GLU A 223 20.78 -5.17 2.48
N VAL A 224 19.53 -4.76 2.80
CA VAL A 224 19.18 -4.20 4.12
C VAL A 224 19.13 -5.29 5.19
N ASP A 225 18.76 -6.52 4.81
CA ASP A 225 18.71 -7.72 5.66
C ASP A 225 17.95 -7.51 6.98
N SER A 226 16.74 -6.96 6.86
CA SER A 226 15.87 -6.72 8.00
C SER A 226 14.51 -7.41 7.83
N PRO A 227 14.00 -8.14 8.83
CA PRO A 227 12.66 -8.73 8.79
C PRO A 227 11.55 -7.67 8.71
N ASN A 228 11.86 -6.43 9.10
CA ASN A 228 10.93 -5.30 9.07
C ASN A 228 10.94 -4.53 7.74
N LEU A 229 11.72 -4.94 6.73
CA LEU A 229 11.64 -4.41 5.38
C LEU A 229 11.00 -5.45 4.47
N LYS A 230 9.89 -5.06 3.86
CA LYS A 230 9.06 -5.87 2.96
C LYS A 230 8.76 -5.07 1.69
N VAL A 231 7.87 -5.58 0.85
CA VAL A 231 7.58 -5.04 -0.48
C VAL A 231 6.17 -4.46 -0.56
N CYS A 232 6.06 -3.29 -1.18
CA CYS A 232 4.86 -2.75 -1.77
C CYS A 232 5.02 -2.77 -3.28
N PHE A 233 4.54 -3.81 -3.95
CA PHE A 233 4.60 -3.88 -5.40
C PHE A 233 3.39 -3.20 -6.02
N ASP A 234 3.66 -2.16 -6.80
CA ASP A 234 2.67 -1.45 -7.61
C ASP A 234 2.88 -1.82 -9.08
N ALA A 235 1.93 -2.59 -9.61
CA ALA A 235 1.99 -3.12 -10.97
C ALA A 235 1.97 -2.01 -12.04
N ARG A 236 1.34 -0.87 -11.74
CA ARG A 236 1.15 0.23 -12.70
C ARG A 236 2.41 1.05 -12.97
N ILE A 237 3.32 1.10 -12.01
CA ILE A 237 4.58 1.85 -12.14
C ILE A 237 5.76 0.95 -12.53
N GLU A 238 5.54 -0.35 -12.65
CA GLU A 238 6.55 -1.27 -13.15
C GLU A 238 6.81 -1.03 -14.64
N HIS A 239 8.07 -0.87 -15.02
CA HIS A 239 8.41 -0.56 -16.40
C HIS A 239 8.22 -1.75 -17.34
N GLY A 240 7.55 -1.51 -18.47
CA GLY A 240 7.30 -2.56 -19.49
C GLY A 240 6.31 -3.63 -19.04
N SER A 241 5.38 -3.30 -18.14
CA SER A 241 4.40 -4.24 -17.60
C SER A 241 3.51 -4.87 -18.68
N THR A 242 3.36 -6.19 -18.56
CA THR A 242 2.32 -6.99 -19.17
C THR A 242 1.65 -7.83 -18.09
N ALA A 243 0.51 -8.45 -18.38
CA ALA A 243 -0.12 -9.37 -17.43
C ALA A 243 0.84 -10.48 -16.97
N GLU A 244 1.63 -11.03 -17.88
CA GLU A 244 2.61 -12.10 -17.61
C GLU A 244 3.73 -11.62 -16.69
N THR A 245 4.29 -10.42 -16.94
CA THR A 245 5.37 -9.88 -16.10
C THR A 245 4.89 -9.54 -14.71
N ILE A 246 3.66 -9.05 -14.55
CA ILE A 246 3.05 -8.78 -13.24
C ILE A 246 2.82 -10.08 -12.45
N ILE A 247 2.30 -11.12 -13.10
CA ILE A 247 2.13 -12.43 -12.47
C ILE A 247 3.48 -13.01 -12.02
N ALA A 248 4.50 -12.91 -12.89
CA ALA A 248 5.84 -13.40 -12.57
C ALA A 248 6.46 -12.62 -11.40
N ALA A 249 6.41 -11.29 -11.43
CA ALA A 249 6.90 -10.43 -10.36
C ALA A 249 6.20 -10.72 -9.02
N THR A 250 4.87 -10.81 -9.03
CA THR A 250 4.10 -11.09 -7.81
C THR A 250 4.47 -12.45 -7.22
N ARG A 251 4.68 -13.47 -8.04
CA ARG A 251 5.13 -14.80 -7.57
C ARG A 251 6.54 -14.79 -7.01
N GLU A 252 7.47 -14.07 -7.64
CA GLU A 252 8.84 -13.96 -7.17
C GLU A 252 8.94 -13.19 -5.86
N ILE A 253 8.18 -12.10 -5.72
CA ILE A 253 8.06 -11.33 -4.48
C ILE A 253 7.43 -12.20 -3.37
N GLY A 254 6.39 -12.95 -3.69
CA GLY A 254 5.75 -13.94 -2.82
C GLY A 254 5.39 -13.37 -1.44
N PRO A 255 5.84 -14.02 -0.34
CA PRO A 255 5.49 -13.62 1.03
C PRO A 255 6.12 -12.30 1.50
N LEU A 256 6.97 -11.68 0.70
CA LEU A 256 7.48 -10.34 0.99
C LEU A 256 6.45 -9.25 0.67
N GLN A 257 5.42 -9.54 -0.14
CA GLN A 257 4.36 -8.61 -0.49
C GLN A 257 3.47 -8.31 0.73
N VAL A 258 3.43 -7.03 1.15
CA VAL A 258 2.61 -6.59 2.30
C VAL A 258 1.67 -5.44 1.98
N LEU A 259 1.93 -4.70 0.90
CA LEU A 259 1.06 -3.66 0.35
C LEU A 259 1.04 -3.74 -1.18
N SER A 260 -0.04 -3.26 -1.79
CA SER A 260 -0.16 -3.09 -3.23
C SER A 260 -1.14 -1.95 -3.53
N HIS A 261 -1.02 -1.33 -4.71
CA HIS A 261 -1.89 -0.26 -5.14
C HIS A 261 -2.51 -0.54 -6.50
N TYR A 262 -3.63 0.08 -6.73
CA TYR A 262 -4.27 0.21 -8.03
C TYR A 262 -4.78 1.64 -8.20
N GLY A 263 -5.02 2.03 -9.39
CA GLY A 263 -5.58 3.34 -9.69
C GLY A 263 -5.77 3.44 -11.18
N SER A 264 -6.60 4.30 -11.60
CA SER A 264 -6.87 4.71 -12.97
C SER A 264 -8.01 5.71 -12.93
N GLU A 265 -8.46 6.12 -14.10
CA GLU A 265 -9.74 6.77 -14.27
C GLU A 265 -10.80 5.74 -14.67
N TYR A 266 -12.05 6.02 -14.26
CA TYR A 266 -13.18 5.12 -14.46
C TYR A 266 -14.36 5.87 -15.09
N ASP A 267 -15.02 5.20 -16.02
CA ASP A 267 -16.34 5.61 -16.52
C ASP A 267 -17.41 4.59 -16.14
N GLU A 268 -18.64 4.99 -16.28
CA GLU A 268 -19.81 4.13 -16.07
C GLU A 268 -20.48 3.87 -17.42
N VAL A 269 -20.52 2.60 -17.85
CA VAL A 269 -21.16 2.16 -19.09
C VAL A 269 -22.23 1.13 -18.75
N ASN A 270 -23.47 1.44 -19.05
CA ASN A 270 -24.63 0.59 -18.74
C ASN A 270 -24.70 0.18 -17.25
N GLY A 271 -24.41 1.14 -16.35
CA GLY A 271 -24.46 0.94 -14.90
C GLY A 271 -23.28 0.13 -14.33
N ARG A 272 -22.23 -0.13 -15.13
CA ARG A 272 -21.04 -0.85 -14.70
C ARG A 272 -19.79 0.03 -14.78
N PRO A 273 -18.88 -0.05 -13.81
CA PRO A 273 -17.61 0.65 -13.89
C PRO A 273 -16.74 0.04 -14.97
N VAL A 274 -16.14 0.90 -15.77
CA VAL A 274 -15.17 0.54 -16.81
C VAL A 274 -13.89 1.33 -16.57
N VAL A 275 -12.77 0.63 -16.44
CA VAL A 275 -11.45 1.25 -16.28
C VAL A 275 -10.96 1.78 -17.62
N LYS A 276 -10.33 2.97 -17.62
CA LYS A 276 -9.82 3.58 -18.85
C LYS A 276 -8.44 3.08 -19.27
N HIS A 277 -7.55 2.83 -18.30
CA HIS A 277 -6.13 2.61 -18.57
C HIS A 277 -5.49 1.57 -17.61
N ASP A 278 -6.20 0.53 -17.23
CA ASP A 278 -5.64 -0.53 -16.39
C ASP A 278 -5.95 -1.91 -16.99
N GLU A 279 -5.08 -2.35 -17.88
CA GLU A 279 -5.16 -3.66 -18.53
C GLU A 279 -4.73 -4.81 -17.60
N PHE A 280 -4.20 -4.49 -16.40
CA PHE A 280 -3.55 -5.45 -15.53
C PHE A 280 -4.34 -5.77 -14.24
N ALA A 281 -5.43 -5.05 -13.97
CA ALA A 281 -6.18 -5.18 -12.72
C ALA A 281 -6.60 -6.61 -12.39
N GLU A 282 -7.06 -7.38 -13.38
CA GLU A 282 -7.42 -8.79 -13.20
C GLU A 282 -6.18 -9.66 -12.91
N ALA A 283 -5.09 -9.47 -13.65
CA ALA A 283 -3.84 -10.19 -13.45
C ALA A 283 -3.23 -9.90 -12.08
N GLN A 284 -3.26 -8.63 -11.66
CA GLN A 284 -2.80 -8.21 -10.33
C GLN A 284 -3.63 -8.84 -9.21
N ALA A 285 -4.97 -8.71 -9.26
CA ALA A 285 -5.84 -9.26 -8.24
C ALA A 285 -5.68 -10.79 -8.13
N ARG A 286 -5.65 -11.48 -9.27
CA ARG A 286 -5.47 -12.92 -9.33
C ARG A 286 -4.13 -13.38 -8.77
N SER A 287 -3.03 -12.75 -9.21
CA SER A 287 -1.69 -13.12 -8.74
C SER A 287 -1.50 -12.89 -7.24
N LEU A 288 -2.12 -11.84 -6.67
CA LEU A 288 -2.13 -11.61 -5.22
C LEU A 288 -2.90 -12.71 -4.48
N ILE A 289 -4.04 -13.16 -5.02
CA ILE A 289 -4.81 -14.28 -4.47
C ILE A 289 -4.00 -15.58 -4.54
N ASP A 290 -3.37 -15.86 -5.68
CA ASP A 290 -2.56 -17.07 -5.93
C ASP A 290 -1.38 -17.22 -4.95
N ILE A 291 -0.74 -16.11 -4.54
CA ILE A 291 0.33 -16.13 -3.53
C ILE A 291 -0.19 -16.13 -2.08
N GLY A 292 -1.50 -16.14 -1.87
CA GLY A 292 -2.13 -16.11 -0.55
C GLY A 292 -2.01 -14.76 0.16
N TYR A 293 -1.89 -13.66 -0.58
CA TYR A 293 -1.83 -12.31 -0.04
C TYR A 293 -3.16 -11.93 0.64
N ARG A 294 -3.08 -11.46 1.89
CA ARG A 294 -4.24 -11.11 2.74
C ARG A 294 -4.15 -9.67 3.25
N GLY A 295 -3.82 -8.77 2.37
CA GLY A 295 -3.62 -7.36 2.68
C GLY A 295 -4.60 -6.44 1.96
N TYR A 296 -4.15 -5.22 1.78
CA TYR A 296 -4.91 -4.18 1.11
C TYR A 296 -4.39 -3.93 -0.30
N LEU A 297 -5.32 -3.76 -1.23
CA LEU A 297 -5.09 -3.18 -2.55
C LEU A 297 -5.62 -1.75 -2.48
N GLY A 298 -4.70 -0.78 -2.38
CA GLY A 298 -5.02 0.63 -2.15
C GLY A 298 -5.35 1.37 -3.44
N PHE A 299 -6.50 2.03 -3.50
CA PHE A 299 -6.82 2.95 -4.59
C PHE A 299 -6.12 4.29 -4.39
N GLU A 300 -5.43 4.75 -5.43
CA GLU A 300 -4.84 6.09 -5.48
C GLU A 300 -5.21 6.82 -6.76
N PHE A 301 -5.56 8.09 -6.61
CA PHE A 301 -5.69 9.05 -7.69
C PHE A 301 -4.69 10.18 -7.47
N CYS A 302 -3.57 10.14 -8.19
CA CYS A 302 -2.42 11.01 -7.95
C CYS A 302 -1.86 11.64 -9.25
N HIS A 303 -2.75 12.06 -10.14
CA HIS A 303 -2.42 12.75 -11.38
C HIS A 303 -3.42 13.89 -11.66
N PRO A 304 -3.06 14.87 -12.51
CA PRO A 304 -3.95 15.97 -12.84
C PRO A 304 -5.27 15.49 -13.44
N VAL A 305 -6.38 16.07 -12.97
CA VAL A 305 -7.72 15.84 -13.52
C VAL A 305 -7.91 16.52 -14.87
N PRO A 306 -8.90 16.09 -15.69
CA PRO A 306 -9.24 16.77 -16.93
C PRO A 306 -9.63 18.23 -16.73
N MET A 307 -9.35 19.05 -17.74
CA MET A 307 -9.81 20.43 -17.79
C MET A 307 -11.27 20.49 -18.24
N VAL A 308 -12.09 21.19 -17.47
CA VAL A 308 -13.51 21.44 -17.77
C VAL A 308 -13.73 22.95 -17.80
N ASN A 309 -14.15 23.48 -18.95
CA ASN A 309 -14.34 24.93 -19.16
C ASN A 309 -13.10 25.78 -18.78
N GLY A 310 -11.91 25.30 -19.12
CA GLY A 310 -10.64 25.98 -18.86
C GLY A 310 -10.13 25.91 -17.42
N GLN A 311 -10.75 25.10 -16.56
CA GLN A 311 -10.32 24.87 -15.18
C GLN A 311 -10.21 23.37 -14.87
N PRO A 312 -9.34 22.94 -13.95
CA PRO A 312 -9.33 21.55 -13.49
C PRO A 312 -10.71 21.13 -12.96
N ALA A 313 -11.11 19.90 -13.22
CA ALA A 313 -12.32 19.31 -12.65
C ALA A 313 -12.31 19.42 -11.12
N GLY A 314 -13.49 19.44 -10.49
CA GLY A 314 -13.64 19.55 -9.04
C GLY A 314 -13.59 18.20 -8.32
N ILE A 315 -13.85 18.24 -7.03
CA ILE A 315 -13.85 17.06 -6.15
C ILE A 315 -14.87 15.99 -6.57
N GLU A 316 -15.94 16.40 -7.27
CA GLU A 316 -16.97 15.49 -7.77
C GLU A 316 -16.40 14.48 -8.79
N TYR A 317 -15.37 14.91 -9.53
CA TYR A 317 -14.67 14.02 -10.44
C TYR A 317 -13.85 12.97 -9.67
N ILE A 318 -13.21 13.37 -8.59
CA ILE A 318 -12.48 12.47 -7.69
C ILE A 318 -13.44 11.49 -7.00
N ASP A 319 -14.56 11.99 -6.45
CA ASP A 319 -15.59 11.16 -5.79
C ASP A 319 -16.16 10.12 -6.77
N LYS A 320 -16.45 10.52 -8.02
CA LYS A 320 -16.90 9.60 -9.08
C LYS A 320 -15.87 8.48 -9.28
N ASN A 321 -14.59 8.85 -9.48
CA ASN A 321 -13.55 7.88 -9.75
C ASN A 321 -13.31 6.95 -8.55
N ALA A 322 -13.22 7.47 -7.33
CA ALA A 322 -13.03 6.67 -6.12
C ALA A 322 -14.19 5.67 -5.91
N ARG A 323 -15.45 6.09 -6.14
CA ARG A 323 -16.61 5.22 -6.05
C ARG A 323 -16.58 4.11 -7.11
N LEU A 324 -16.32 4.45 -8.37
CA LEU A 324 -16.28 3.49 -9.46
C LEU A 324 -15.09 2.52 -9.33
N ALA A 325 -13.93 3.01 -8.87
CA ALA A 325 -12.76 2.19 -8.58
C ALA A 325 -13.05 1.12 -7.52
N ALA A 326 -13.75 1.49 -6.45
CA ALA A 326 -14.15 0.54 -5.41
C ALA A 326 -15.09 -0.55 -5.95
N GLN A 327 -16.07 -0.17 -6.76
CA GLN A 327 -16.99 -1.13 -7.39
C GLN A 327 -16.27 -2.05 -8.36
N PHE A 328 -15.42 -1.49 -9.23
CA PHE A 328 -14.63 -2.24 -10.19
C PHE A 328 -13.73 -3.27 -9.51
N MET A 329 -12.91 -2.85 -8.54
CA MET A 329 -11.95 -3.75 -7.90
C MET A 329 -12.62 -4.83 -7.06
N LYS A 330 -13.73 -4.53 -6.39
CA LYS A 330 -14.54 -5.57 -5.69
C LYS A 330 -15.03 -6.63 -6.65
N GLN A 331 -15.54 -6.24 -7.81
CA GLN A 331 -15.99 -7.17 -8.84
C GLN A 331 -14.80 -7.99 -9.38
N THR A 332 -13.67 -7.34 -9.68
CA THR A 332 -12.45 -8.00 -10.16
C THR A 332 -11.95 -9.06 -9.18
N ILE A 333 -11.88 -8.73 -7.87
CA ILE A 333 -11.48 -9.68 -6.82
C ILE A 333 -12.47 -10.86 -6.75
N ALA A 334 -13.77 -10.57 -6.77
CA ALA A 334 -14.81 -11.62 -6.73
C ALA A 334 -14.74 -12.54 -7.95
N ASP A 335 -14.46 -12.01 -9.14
CA ASP A 335 -14.32 -12.80 -10.36
C ASP A 335 -13.03 -13.62 -10.37
N ALA A 336 -11.92 -13.06 -9.88
CA ALA A 336 -10.66 -13.78 -9.72
C ALA A 336 -10.78 -14.94 -8.73
N SER A 337 -11.47 -14.74 -7.60
CA SER A 337 -11.67 -15.78 -6.58
C SER A 337 -12.56 -16.94 -7.02
N ARG A 338 -13.46 -16.74 -8.01
CA ARG A 338 -14.33 -17.81 -8.52
C ARG A 338 -13.65 -18.76 -9.51
N ARG A 339 -12.51 -18.35 -10.06
CA ARG A 339 -11.74 -19.12 -11.06
C ARG A 339 -10.61 -19.95 -10.44
N THR A 340 -10.43 -19.83 -9.13
CA THR A 340 -9.49 -20.62 -8.33
C THR A 340 -10.21 -21.83 -7.75
#